data_1e7a34f0f3836334c09815198217a3ab
#
_entry.id   1e7a34f0f3836334c09815198217a3ab
#
_cell.length_a   1.000
_cell.length_b   1.000
_cell.length_c   1.000
_cell.angle_alpha   90.00
_cell.angle_beta   90.00
_cell.angle_gamma   90.00
#
_symmetry.space_group_name_H-M   'P 1'
#
loop_
_entity.id
_entity.type
_entity.pdbx_description
1 polymer ?
#
loop_
_entity_poly.entity_id
_entity_poly.type
_entity_poly.pdbx_seq_one_letter_code
_entity_poly.pdbx_strand_id
1 'polypeptide(L)'
;LSTMNLTNTQFSENFPCAQLHWILADASGCLVIESMQDGFHIYENPVGVLTNNPPFPQQMFQLNNYQSLSPRQPENTFAPGLELQSYSRGMGALGLPGDLSSASRFAKVAFTKMNSRSGDSELESVSQFFHILGSVDQQRGCCEVAKGKYEITLYTSCCNTTKGIYYYTTYETVSYTHLTLPTKLE
;
A
#
# COMPACT_ATOMS: atom_id res chain seq x y z
N LEU A 1 -3.38 22.68 -4.82
CA LEU A 1 -4.36 22.29 -3.78
C LEU A 1 -5.33 23.42 -3.39
N SER A 2 -4.94 24.69 -3.52
CA SER A 2 -5.80 25.85 -3.18
C SER A 2 -7.10 25.96 -4.00
N THR A 3 -7.21 25.20 -5.09
CA THR A 3 -8.39 25.19 -5.98
C THR A 3 -9.22 23.91 -5.90
N MET A 4 -8.86 22.97 -5.03
CA MET A 4 -9.63 21.74 -4.85
C MET A 4 -10.82 21.99 -3.93
N ASN A 5 -12.01 21.64 -4.41
CA ASN A 5 -13.23 21.61 -3.59
C ASN A 5 -13.74 20.17 -3.55
N LEU A 6 -13.96 19.63 -2.36
CA LEU A 6 -14.75 18.41 -2.19
C LEU A 6 -16.21 18.79 -1.92
N THR A 7 -17.09 18.06 -2.54
CA THR A 7 -18.52 18.19 -2.30
C THR A 7 -19.07 16.87 -1.77
N ASN A 8 -20.07 16.93 -0.91
CA ASN A 8 -20.85 15.76 -0.50
C ASN A 8 -21.96 15.44 -1.53
N THR A 9 -21.81 15.96 -2.75
CA THR A 9 -22.77 15.70 -3.82
C THR A 9 -22.48 14.31 -4.39
N GLN A 10 -23.48 13.44 -4.37
CA GLN A 10 -23.41 12.13 -4.98
C GLN A 10 -23.17 12.27 -6.49
N PHE A 11 -22.20 11.52 -7.02
CA PHE A 11 -21.87 11.57 -8.45
C PHE A 11 -23.00 11.05 -9.33
N SER A 12 -23.67 9.98 -8.92
CA SER A 12 -24.87 9.44 -9.54
C SER A 12 -25.63 8.60 -8.51
N GLU A 13 -26.89 8.25 -8.81
CA GLU A 13 -27.73 7.40 -7.93
C GLU A 13 -27.09 6.05 -7.63
N ASN A 14 -26.25 5.54 -8.54
CA ASN A 14 -25.56 4.26 -8.40
C ASN A 14 -24.24 4.35 -7.61
N PHE A 15 -23.74 5.57 -7.35
CA PHE A 15 -22.47 5.79 -6.65
C PHE A 15 -22.71 6.69 -5.44
N PRO A 16 -23.06 6.10 -4.27
CA PRO A 16 -23.23 6.85 -3.03
C PRO A 16 -21.91 7.50 -2.61
N CYS A 17 -22.00 8.55 -1.82
CA CYS A 17 -20.83 9.15 -1.18
C CYS A 17 -20.10 8.11 -0.34
N ALA A 18 -18.81 8.02 -0.52
CA ALA A 18 -17.93 7.11 0.21
C ALA A 18 -16.84 7.91 0.95
N GLN A 19 -16.33 7.32 2.02
CA GLN A 19 -15.14 7.85 2.70
C GLN A 19 -13.94 7.58 1.80
N LEU A 20 -13.38 8.64 1.20
CA LEU A 20 -12.25 8.55 0.29
C LEU A 20 -11.00 9.16 0.90
N HIS A 21 -9.88 8.53 0.58
CA HIS A 21 -8.54 9.03 0.83
C HIS A 21 -7.82 9.17 -0.51
N TRP A 22 -6.95 10.15 -0.62
CA TRP A 22 -6.17 10.34 -1.83
C TRP A 22 -4.68 10.34 -1.51
N ILE A 23 -3.92 9.70 -2.36
CA ILE A 23 -2.46 9.78 -2.38
C ILE A 23 -2.03 10.53 -3.63
N LEU A 24 -1.19 11.54 -3.45
CA LEU A 24 -0.59 12.31 -4.53
C LEU A 24 0.92 12.18 -4.41
N ALA A 25 1.58 11.76 -5.48
CA ALA A 25 3.01 11.59 -5.49
C ALA A 25 3.63 12.10 -6.78
N ASP A 26 4.78 12.74 -6.65
CA ASP A 26 5.66 13.11 -7.75
C ASP A 26 7.14 12.90 -7.37
N ALA A 27 8.06 13.42 -8.17
CA ALA A 27 9.50 13.30 -7.90
C ALA A 27 9.95 14.06 -6.64
N SER A 28 9.18 15.02 -6.14
CA SER A 28 9.51 15.83 -4.97
C SER A 28 9.00 15.25 -3.66
N GLY A 29 7.97 14.39 -3.70
CA GLY A 29 7.41 13.81 -2.48
C GLY A 29 6.06 13.14 -2.66
N CYS A 30 5.48 12.80 -1.53
CA CYS A 30 4.17 12.14 -1.46
C CYS A 30 3.30 12.79 -0.40
N LEU A 31 2.04 13.04 -0.73
CA LEU A 31 1.04 13.61 0.17
C LEU A 31 -0.16 12.68 0.29
N VAL A 32 -0.80 12.71 1.45
CA VAL A 32 -2.12 12.13 1.70
C VAL A 32 -3.12 13.24 1.92
N ILE A 33 -4.28 13.13 1.32
CA ILE A 33 -5.41 14.01 1.55
C ILE A 33 -6.55 13.16 2.10
N GLU A 34 -7.10 13.58 3.23
CA GLU A 34 -8.26 12.94 3.86
C GLU A 34 -9.37 13.98 4.10
N SER A 35 -10.60 13.59 3.75
CA SER A 35 -11.80 14.37 4.08
C SER A 35 -12.35 13.86 5.40
N MET A 36 -12.16 14.65 6.45
CA MET A 36 -12.60 14.33 7.80
C MET A 36 -13.85 15.16 8.15
N GLN A 37 -14.47 14.85 9.29
CA GLN A 37 -15.67 15.58 9.75
C GLN A 37 -15.41 17.08 9.99
N ASP A 38 -14.21 17.43 10.38
CA ASP A 38 -13.74 18.79 10.68
C ASP A 38 -13.08 19.49 9.47
N GLY A 39 -13.06 18.84 8.30
CA GLY A 39 -12.54 19.41 7.05
C GLY A 39 -11.48 18.56 6.36
N PHE A 40 -10.70 19.24 5.52
CA PHE A 40 -9.60 18.62 4.80
C PHE A 40 -8.33 18.58 5.63
N HIS A 41 -7.70 17.41 5.63
CA HIS A 41 -6.40 17.22 6.21
C HIS A 41 -5.41 16.80 5.12
N ILE A 42 -4.24 17.41 5.12
CA ILE A 42 -3.14 17.12 4.19
C ILE A 42 -1.93 16.74 5.02
N TYR A 43 -1.36 15.57 4.72
CA TYR A 43 -0.20 15.04 5.44
C TYR A 43 0.93 14.74 4.48
N GLU A 44 2.16 15.03 4.88
CA GLU A 44 3.33 14.45 4.24
C GLU A 44 3.38 12.96 4.48
N ASN A 45 3.67 12.19 3.43
CA ASN A 45 3.70 10.74 3.48
C ASN A 45 5.11 10.20 3.21
N PRO A 46 5.93 10.04 4.25
CA PRO A 46 7.32 9.61 4.10
C PRO A 46 7.48 8.15 3.67
N VAL A 47 6.44 7.32 3.84
CA VAL A 47 6.47 5.92 3.43
C VAL A 47 5.88 5.69 2.03
N GLY A 48 5.13 6.67 1.50
CA GLY A 48 4.50 6.59 0.18
C GLY A 48 3.51 5.42 0.06
N VAL A 49 2.76 5.16 1.12
CA VAL A 49 1.74 4.10 1.23
C VAL A 49 0.47 4.71 1.78
N LEU A 50 -0.67 4.29 1.27
CA LEU A 50 -1.98 4.62 1.79
C LEU A 50 -2.88 3.39 1.69
N THR A 51 -3.66 3.14 2.73
CA THR A 51 -4.71 2.12 2.78
C THR A 51 -6.02 2.76 3.22
N ASN A 52 -6.98 1.98 3.68
CA ASN A 52 -8.27 2.47 4.15
C ASN A 52 -8.18 3.05 5.58
N ASN A 53 -9.30 3.12 6.33
CA ASN A 53 -9.31 3.49 7.75
C ASN A 53 -8.37 2.60 8.61
N PRO A 54 -7.79 3.11 9.69
CA PRO A 54 -7.99 4.42 10.30
C PRO A 54 -7.29 5.57 9.55
N PRO A 55 -7.50 6.83 9.96
CA PRO A 55 -6.82 7.99 9.38
C PRO A 55 -5.30 7.86 9.34
N PHE A 56 -4.68 8.46 8.34
CA PHE A 56 -3.25 8.33 8.06
C PHE A 56 -2.31 8.58 9.26
N PRO A 57 -2.51 9.60 10.12
CA PRO A 57 -1.66 9.78 11.30
C PRO A 57 -1.69 8.61 12.29
N GLN A 58 -2.84 7.92 12.39
CA GLN A 58 -2.96 6.75 13.26
C GLN A 58 -2.22 5.55 12.65
N GLN A 59 -2.28 5.39 11.34
CA GLN A 59 -1.51 4.36 10.63
C GLN A 59 -0.01 4.60 10.78
N MET A 60 0.45 5.83 10.63
CA MET A 60 1.84 6.21 10.86
C MET A 60 2.27 5.96 12.32
N PHE A 61 1.43 6.34 13.30
CA PHE A 61 1.70 6.07 14.71
C PHE A 61 1.85 4.57 15.00
N GLN A 62 1.02 3.74 14.37
CA GLN A 62 1.06 2.29 14.55
C GLN A 62 2.38 1.66 14.08
N LEU A 63 3.11 2.28 13.14
CA LEU A 63 4.43 1.79 12.71
C LEU A 63 5.44 1.72 13.85
N ASN A 64 5.24 2.47 14.95
CA ASN A 64 6.09 2.38 16.14
C ASN A 64 6.10 0.96 16.75
N ASN A 65 5.03 0.20 16.58
CA ASN A 65 4.96 -1.19 17.05
C ASN A 65 5.88 -2.13 16.26
N TYR A 66 6.34 -1.71 15.09
CA TYR A 66 7.11 -2.50 14.13
C TYR A 66 8.55 -2.00 13.94
N GLN A 67 9.00 -1.07 14.77
CA GLN A 67 10.34 -0.46 14.63
C GLN A 67 11.50 -1.45 14.79
N SER A 68 11.25 -2.62 15.40
CA SER A 68 12.24 -3.69 15.54
C SER A 68 12.36 -4.58 14.29
N LEU A 69 11.43 -4.45 13.33
CA LEU A 69 11.48 -5.25 12.12
C LEU A 69 12.68 -4.86 11.25
N SER A 70 13.29 -5.87 10.65
CA SER A 70 14.49 -5.71 9.83
C SER A 70 14.52 -6.77 8.72
N PRO A 71 15.08 -6.46 7.54
CA PRO A 71 15.41 -7.49 6.55
C PRO A 71 16.58 -8.39 6.97
N ARG A 72 17.32 -8.01 8.02
CA ARG A 72 18.45 -8.76 8.57
C ARG A 72 17.99 -9.80 9.58
N GLN A 73 18.80 -10.83 9.80
CA GLN A 73 18.57 -11.77 10.88
C GLN A 73 18.66 -11.06 12.23
N PRO A 74 17.78 -11.41 13.19
CA PRO A 74 17.81 -10.83 14.52
C PRO A 74 19.03 -11.30 15.29
N GLU A 75 19.59 -10.41 16.10
CA GLU A 75 20.52 -10.78 17.16
C GLU A 75 19.74 -11.30 18.37
N ASN A 76 20.34 -12.21 19.13
CA ASN A 76 19.71 -12.67 20.37
C ASN A 76 19.86 -11.63 21.47
N THR A 77 18.79 -10.86 21.68
CA THR A 77 18.68 -9.86 22.75
C THR A 77 17.60 -10.23 23.77
N PHE A 78 17.10 -11.48 23.75
CA PHE A 78 15.95 -11.89 24.55
C PHE A 78 16.24 -11.84 26.06
N ALA A 79 17.32 -12.48 26.48
CA ALA A 79 17.78 -12.43 27.89
C ALA A 79 19.27 -12.78 27.99
N PRO A 80 20.01 -12.19 28.96
CA PRO A 80 21.40 -12.59 29.22
C PRO A 80 21.50 -14.06 29.60
N GLY A 81 22.46 -14.76 29.01
CA GLY A 81 22.75 -16.16 29.31
C GLY A 81 21.80 -17.17 28.66
N LEU A 82 20.81 -16.74 27.88
CA LEU A 82 19.96 -17.64 27.10
C LEU A 82 20.40 -17.65 25.64
N GLU A 83 20.95 -18.79 25.20
CA GLU A 83 21.42 -18.99 23.83
C GLU A 83 20.27 -19.36 22.90
N LEU A 84 19.78 -18.36 22.14
CA LEU A 84 18.78 -18.57 21.10
C LEU A 84 19.41 -18.37 19.72
N GLN A 85 18.98 -19.16 18.75
CA GLN A 85 19.52 -19.12 17.39
C GLN A 85 18.39 -18.96 16.37
N SER A 86 18.71 -18.23 15.30
CA SER A 86 17.82 -18.14 14.14
C SER A 86 17.76 -19.51 13.43
N TYR A 87 16.57 -20.08 13.28
CA TYR A 87 16.34 -21.38 12.63
C TYR A 87 16.00 -21.27 11.15
N SER A 88 15.69 -20.05 10.64
CA SER A 88 15.43 -19.80 9.23
C SER A 88 15.82 -18.39 8.82
N ARG A 89 15.91 -18.14 7.52
CA ARG A 89 16.08 -16.77 6.99
C ARG A 89 14.77 -15.99 7.09
N GLY A 90 14.85 -14.65 7.10
CA GLY A 90 13.70 -13.77 7.17
C GLY A 90 13.13 -13.55 8.58
N MET A 91 13.77 -14.09 9.62
CA MET A 91 13.32 -13.95 11.01
C MET A 91 13.39 -12.53 11.55
N GLY A 92 14.14 -11.62 10.92
CA GLY A 92 14.12 -10.20 11.27
C GLY A 92 12.76 -9.52 11.04
N ALA A 93 11.88 -10.14 10.25
CA ALA A 93 10.51 -9.68 10.03
C ALA A 93 9.47 -10.43 10.89
N LEU A 94 9.89 -11.16 11.94
CA LEU A 94 8.95 -11.78 12.89
C LEU A 94 8.10 -10.69 13.56
N GLY A 95 6.77 -10.89 13.51
CA GLY A 95 5.79 -9.92 13.99
C GLY A 95 5.26 -8.99 12.90
N LEU A 96 5.76 -9.07 11.66
CA LEU A 96 5.11 -8.39 10.54
C LEU A 96 3.68 -8.92 10.38
N PRO A 97 2.65 -8.04 10.39
CA PRO A 97 1.27 -8.50 10.37
C PRO A 97 0.93 -9.19 9.05
N GLY A 98 0.14 -10.24 9.12
CA GLY A 98 -0.26 -11.05 7.95
C GLY A 98 -1.75 -11.03 7.63
N ASP A 99 -2.57 -10.43 8.51
CA ASP A 99 -4.01 -10.32 8.27
C ASP A 99 -4.35 -9.23 7.22
N LEU A 100 -5.59 -9.26 6.74
CA LEU A 100 -6.06 -8.42 5.64
C LEU A 100 -6.66 -7.06 6.09
N SER A 101 -6.60 -6.73 7.39
CA SER A 101 -7.06 -5.43 7.86
C SER A 101 -6.24 -4.28 7.24
N SER A 102 -6.87 -3.12 7.12
CA SER A 102 -6.23 -1.94 6.55
C SER A 102 -4.92 -1.57 7.25
N ALA A 103 -4.92 -1.60 8.58
CA ALA A 103 -3.76 -1.26 9.38
C ALA A 103 -2.61 -2.28 9.22
N SER A 104 -2.94 -3.56 9.15
CA SER A 104 -1.96 -4.64 8.90
C SER A 104 -1.39 -4.56 7.48
N ARG A 105 -2.24 -4.32 6.48
CA ARG A 105 -1.79 -4.09 5.09
C ARG A 105 -0.89 -2.87 4.99
N PHE A 106 -1.22 -1.78 5.70
CA PHE A 106 -0.38 -0.58 5.74
C PHE A 106 1.02 -0.90 6.28
N ALA A 107 1.13 -1.51 7.45
CA ALA A 107 2.41 -1.86 8.07
C ALA A 107 3.21 -2.83 7.16
N LYS A 108 2.54 -3.85 6.62
CA LYS A 108 3.17 -4.86 5.77
C LYS A 108 3.71 -4.25 4.47
N VAL A 109 2.90 -3.46 3.75
CA VAL A 109 3.36 -2.87 2.48
C VAL A 109 4.37 -1.75 2.70
N ALA A 110 4.28 -0.99 3.81
CA ALA A 110 5.29 0.00 4.17
C ALA A 110 6.64 -0.66 4.42
N PHE A 111 6.69 -1.72 5.25
CA PHE A 111 7.92 -2.48 5.47
C PHE A 111 8.47 -3.06 4.16
N THR A 112 7.62 -3.70 3.36
CA THR A 112 8.03 -4.31 2.10
C THR A 112 8.59 -3.27 1.14
N LYS A 113 7.87 -2.15 0.91
CA LYS A 113 8.31 -1.07 0.03
C LYS A 113 9.62 -0.44 0.45
N MET A 114 9.76 -0.11 1.75
CA MET A 114 10.93 0.60 2.28
C MET A 114 12.21 -0.27 2.28
N ASN A 115 12.06 -1.59 2.27
CA ASN A 115 13.20 -2.52 2.28
C ASN A 115 13.43 -3.22 0.93
N SER A 116 12.51 -3.07 -0.02
CA SER A 116 12.65 -3.63 -1.37
C SER A 116 13.74 -2.93 -2.18
N ARG A 117 14.31 -3.67 -3.12
CA ARG A 117 15.28 -3.16 -4.09
C ARG A 117 14.72 -3.35 -5.49
N SER A 118 14.61 -2.27 -6.26
CA SER A 118 14.37 -2.34 -7.70
C SER A 118 15.66 -2.63 -8.44
N GLY A 119 15.57 -3.21 -9.63
CA GLY A 119 16.66 -3.21 -10.59
C GLY A 119 16.72 -1.89 -11.38
N ASP A 120 17.67 -1.83 -12.33
CA ASP A 120 17.95 -0.60 -13.09
C ASP A 120 17.04 -0.43 -14.31
N SER A 121 16.37 -1.50 -14.76
CA SER A 121 15.47 -1.46 -15.90
C SER A 121 14.03 -1.15 -15.50
N GLU A 122 13.26 -0.63 -16.44
CA GLU A 122 11.82 -0.41 -16.27
C GLU A 122 11.08 -1.72 -15.96
N LEU A 123 11.42 -2.80 -16.64
CA LEU A 123 10.80 -4.10 -16.43
C LEU A 123 11.00 -4.59 -15.00
N GLU A 124 12.21 -4.48 -14.48
CA GLU A 124 12.54 -4.86 -13.09
C GLU A 124 11.81 -3.97 -12.09
N SER A 125 11.74 -2.66 -12.34
CA SER A 125 11.02 -1.72 -11.46
C SER A 125 9.52 -1.98 -11.44
N VAL A 126 8.90 -2.22 -12.60
CA VAL A 126 7.48 -2.57 -12.72
C VAL A 126 7.20 -3.92 -12.05
N SER A 127 8.05 -4.93 -12.29
CA SER A 127 7.95 -6.24 -11.64
C SER A 127 8.03 -6.10 -10.11
N GLN A 128 9.02 -5.35 -9.61
CA GLN A 128 9.17 -5.12 -8.17
C GLN A 128 7.96 -4.42 -7.56
N PHE A 129 7.37 -3.46 -8.28
CA PHE A 129 6.15 -2.78 -7.84
C PHE A 129 4.98 -3.76 -7.65
N PHE A 130 4.77 -4.67 -8.60
CA PHE A 130 3.73 -5.69 -8.48
C PHE A 130 4.02 -6.68 -7.34
N HIS A 131 5.28 -7.04 -7.09
CA HIS A 131 5.65 -7.87 -5.93
C HIS A 131 5.37 -7.16 -4.59
N ILE A 132 5.61 -5.84 -4.51
CA ILE A 132 5.29 -5.07 -3.30
C ILE A 132 3.79 -5.10 -3.04
N LEU A 133 2.96 -4.78 -4.04
CA LEU A 133 1.50 -4.77 -3.88
C LEU A 133 0.92 -6.17 -3.71
N GLY A 134 1.46 -7.18 -4.40
CA GLY A 134 1.07 -8.57 -4.22
C GLY A 134 1.25 -9.09 -2.79
N SER A 135 2.13 -8.45 -2.00
CA SER A 135 2.27 -8.79 -0.58
C SER A 135 1.01 -8.52 0.26
N VAL A 136 0.09 -7.70 -0.23
CA VAL A 136 -1.16 -7.30 0.44
C VAL A 136 -2.41 -7.61 -0.38
N ASP A 137 -2.30 -8.47 -1.38
CA ASP A 137 -3.44 -8.95 -2.16
C ASP A 137 -4.45 -9.65 -1.27
N GLN A 138 -5.73 -9.41 -1.55
CA GLN A 138 -6.86 -10.02 -0.86
C GLN A 138 -7.40 -11.17 -1.71
N GLN A 139 -7.28 -12.39 -1.21
CA GLN A 139 -7.71 -13.60 -1.88
C GLN A 139 -9.19 -13.87 -1.64
N ARG A 140 -9.87 -14.39 -2.66
CA ARG A 140 -11.28 -14.81 -2.55
C ARG A 140 -11.45 -15.83 -1.43
N GLY A 141 -12.37 -15.56 -0.51
CA GLY A 141 -12.66 -16.41 0.63
C GLY A 141 -11.97 -15.99 1.92
N CYS A 142 -10.97 -15.12 1.89
CA CYS A 142 -10.20 -14.73 3.07
C CYS A 142 -10.75 -13.49 3.80
N CYS A 143 -11.63 -12.71 3.17
CA CYS A 143 -12.29 -11.55 3.76
C CYS A 143 -13.78 -11.56 3.41
N GLU A 144 -14.63 -12.11 4.28
CA GLU A 144 -16.07 -12.15 4.09
C GLU A 144 -16.71 -10.83 4.56
N VAL A 145 -17.40 -10.13 3.66
CA VAL A 145 -18.09 -8.85 3.95
C VAL A 145 -19.60 -9.05 4.16
N ALA A 146 -20.15 -10.14 3.64
CA ALA A 146 -21.50 -10.61 3.88
C ALA A 146 -21.56 -12.10 3.52
N LYS A 147 -22.59 -12.82 3.96
CA LYS A 147 -22.72 -14.27 3.71
C LYS A 147 -22.47 -14.61 2.22
N GLY A 148 -21.38 -15.31 1.95
CA GLY A 148 -20.96 -15.74 0.62
C GLY A 148 -20.44 -14.59 -0.30
N LYS A 149 -20.19 -13.40 0.25
CA LYS A 149 -19.61 -12.27 -0.48
C LYS A 149 -18.25 -11.93 0.12
N TYR A 150 -17.25 -11.84 -0.74
CA TYR A 150 -15.87 -11.68 -0.33
C TYR A 150 -15.25 -10.41 -0.93
N GLU A 151 -14.47 -9.71 -0.13
CA GLU A 151 -13.57 -8.67 -0.63
C GLU A 151 -12.35 -9.34 -1.28
N ILE A 152 -11.98 -8.86 -2.46
CA ILE A 152 -10.83 -9.37 -3.22
C ILE A 152 -10.10 -8.22 -3.89
N THR A 153 -8.82 -8.39 -4.19
CA THR A 153 -8.08 -7.49 -5.07
C THR A 153 -8.56 -7.67 -6.51
N LEU A 154 -9.42 -6.76 -7.00
CA LEU A 154 -9.97 -6.84 -8.35
C LEU A 154 -8.91 -6.63 -9.42
N TYR A 155 -8.03 -5.67 -9.20
CA TYR A 155 -6.89 -5.37 -10.07
C TYR A 155 -5.80 -4.65 -9.28
N THR A 156 -4.59 -4.73 -9.79
CA THR A 156 -3.43 -3.95 -9.34
C THR A 156 -2.88 -3.17 -10.51
N SER A 157 -2.54 -1.90 -10.29
CA SER A 157 -2.01 -1.04 -11.35
C SER A 157 -0.74 -0.32 -10.95
N CYS A 158 0.12 -0.08 -11.94
CA CYS A 158 1.37 0.65 -11.83
C CYS A 158 1.44 1.68 -12.95
N CYS A 159 1.82 2.91 -12.65
CA CYS A 159 1.99 3.96 -13.64
C CYS A 159 3.46 4.40 -13.71
N ASN A 160 4.09 4.23 -14.88
CA ASN A 160 5.35 4.89 -15.18
C ASN A 160 5.05 6.31 -15.67
N THR A 161 5.08 7.26 -14.77
CA THR A 161 4.73 8.67 -15.05
C THR A 161 5.73 9.36 -15.98
N THR A 162 6.99 8.89 -16.01
CA THR A 162 8.03 9.45 -16.90
C THR A 162 7.74 9.10 -18.36
N LYS A 163 7.27 7.87 -18.62
CA LYS A 163 6.98 7.38 -19.98
C LYS A 163 5.50 7.44 -20.36
N GLY A 164 4.61 7.74 -19.43
CA GLY A 164 3.17 7.69 -19.66
C GLY A 164 2.66 6.28 -19.95
N ILE A 165 3.19 5.26 -19.27
CA ILE A 165 2.79 3.86 -19.46
C ILE A 165 2.04 3.39 -18.22
N TYR A 166 0.88 2.81 -18.43
CA TYR A 166 0.04 2.22 -17.39
C TYR A 166 0.06 0.70 -17.50
N TYR A 167 0.50 0.04 -16.44
CA TYR A 167 0.54 -1.42 -16.31
C TYR A 167 -0.56 -1.86 -15.35
N TYR A 168 -1.16 -3.02 -15.62
CA TYR A 168 -2.15 -3.56 -14.70
C TYR A 168 -2.21 -5.10 -14.75
N THR A 169 -2.67 -5.67 -13.66
CA THR A 169 -3.10 -7.07 -13.56
C THR A 169 -4.53 -7.10 -13.05
N THR A 170 -5.26 -8.14 -13.37
CA THR A 170 -6.58 -8.42 -12.78
C THR A 170 -6.51 -9.68 -11.94
N TYR A 171 -7.53 -9.94 -11.13
CA TYR A 171 -7.59 -11.16 -10.34
C TYR A 171 -7.45 -12.45 -11.17
N GLU A 172 -7.95 -12.43 -12.40
CA GLU A 172 -7.96 -13.60 -13.30
C GLU A 172 -6.69 -13.70 -14.17
N THR A 173 -5.78 -12.71 -14.11
CA THR A 173 -4.55 -12.72 -14.93
C THR A 173 -3.33 -13.00 -14.08
N VAL A 174 -2.43 -13.87 -14.56
CA VAL A 174 -1.15 -14.18 -13.89
C VAL A 174 0.02 -13.31 -14.39
N SER A 175 -0.19 -12.49 -15.40
CA SER A 175 0.79 -11.55 -15.96
C SER A 175 0.17 -10.18 -16.15
N TYR A 176 0.99 -9.14 -16.08
CA TYR A 176 0.51 -7.77 -16.29
C TYR A 176 0.40 -7.42 -17.77
N THR A 177 -0.56 -6.54 -18.08
CA THR A 177 -0.75 -5.91 -19.39
C THR A 177 -0.36 -4.43 -19.27
N HIS A 178 0.01 -3.78 -20.37
CA HIS A 178 0.32 -2.36 -20.40
C HIS A 178 -0.46 -1.60 -21.46
N LEU A 179 -0.73 -0.33 -21.16
CA LEU A 179 -1.32 0.65 -22.08
C LEU A 179 -0.45 1.90 -22.07
N THR A 180 -0.19 2.46 -23.25
CA THR A 180 0.46 3.77 -23.36
C THR A 180 -0.58 4.84 -23.16
N LEU A 181 -0.35 5.75 -22.21
CA LEU A 181 -1.24 6.88 -21.98
C LEU A 181 -1.03 7.94 -23.08
N PRO A 182 -2.08 8.67 -23.49
CA PRO A 182 -1.94 9.82 -24.40
C PRO A 182 -0.97 10.84 -23.83
N THR A 183 -0.01 11.30 -24.62
CA THR A 183 1.03 12.24 -24.21
C THR A 183 0.56 13.70 -24.20
N LYS A 184 -0.66 13.97 -24.65
CA LYS A 184 -1.30 15.30 -24.64
C LYS A 184 -2.78 15.16 -24.32
N LEU A 185 -3.22 15.90 -23.32
CA LEU A 185 -4.60 16.37 -23.24
C LEU A 185 -4.65 17.59 -24.20
N GLU A 186 -5.26 17.43 -25.35
CA GLU A 186 -5.64 18.59 -26.19
C GLU A 186 -6.86 19.27 -25.60
#